data_980e60d9dd83d1ac4a11d5b0a31268b7
#
_entry.id   980e60d9dd83d1ac4a11d5b0a31268b7
#
_cell.length_a   1.000
_cell.length_b   1.000
_cell.length_c   1.000
_cell.angle_alpha   90.00
_cell.angle_beta   90.00
_cell.angle_gamma   90.00
#
_symmetry.space_group_name_H-M   'P 1'
#
loop_
_entity.id
_entity.type
_entity.pdbx_description
1 polymer ?
#
loop_
_entity_poly.entity_id
_entity_poly.type
_entity_poly.pdbx_seq_one_letter_code
_entity_poly.pdbx_strand_id
1 'polypeptide(L)'
;ISNLNTDILYISGFDKVDEISVIKSGKAYITDASSSMISKLIETKNIKKCVDVCAAPGGKSFLLADKLPSDTKIYSCDISDNKVNIIKENANIQGFENIIPMIADARSFDEKFLDADIVLADLPCSGIGIIGKKPDIKYRLEEDNFNSLAALQKEILDNVVGYVKKDGELIFSTCTLNR
;
A
#
# COMPACT_ATOMS: atom_id res chain seq x y z
N ILE A 1 -0.92 22.16 5.29
CA ILE A 1 -1.92 21.12 5.66
C ILE A 1 -2.80 20.90 4.45
N SER A 2 -2.96 19.66 4.04
CA SER A 2 -3.82 19.29 2.91
C SER A 2 -5.30 19.45 3.27
N ASN A 3 -6.09 20.04 2.35
CA ASN A 3 -7.54 20.05 2.51
C ASN A 3 -8.18 18.65 2.39
N LEU A 4 -7.43 17.68 1.86
CA LEU A 4 -7.87 16.30 1.67
C LEU A 4 -7.70 15.47 2.96
N ASN A 5 -6.64 15.73 3.72
CA ASN A 5 -6.36 15.04 4.97
C ASN A 5 -5.59 15.97 5.91
N THR A 6 -6.06 16.13 7.14
CA THR A 6 -5.44 17.01 8.15
C THR A 6 -4.12 16.48 8.68
N ASP A 7 -3.87 15.18 8.54
CA ASP A 7 -2.65 14.52 9.05
C ASP A 7 -1.49 14.60 8.03
N ILE A 8 -1.73 15.20 6.85
CA ILE A 8 -0.71 15.37 5.82
C ILE A 8 -0.15 16.79 5.85
N LEU A 9 1.17 16.84 5.93
CA LEU A 9 1.94 18.06 5.84
C LEU A 9 2.69 18.12 4.51
N TYR A 10 2.65 19.28 3.85
CA TYR A 10 3.53 19.58 2.72
C TYR A 10 4.77 20.28 3.25
N ILE A 11 5.93 19.75 2.93
CA ILE A 11 7.21 20.28 3.35
C ILE A 11 7.99 20.71 2.09
N SER A 12 8.69 21.85 2.17
CA SER A 12 9.56 22.36 1.12
C SER A 12 10.84 22.92 1.74
N GLY A 13 11.87 23.20 0.90
CA GLY A 13 13.10 23.81 1.34
C GLY A 13 14.15 22.83 1.86
N PHE A 14 14.15 21.60 1.37
CA PHE A 14 15.18 20.59 1.65
C PHE A 14 15.73 20.01 0.34
N ASP A 15 16.99 19.62 0.33
CA ASP A 15 17.65 19.02 -0.83
C ASP A 15 17.44 17.50 -0.88
N LYS A 16 17.41 16.84 0.28
CA LYS A 16 17.23 15.40 0.39
C LYS A 16 16.23 15.06 1.48
N VAL A 17 15.31 14.19 1.14
CA VAL A 17 14.22 13.76 2.02
C VAL A 17 14.73 12.96 3.22
N ASP A 18 15.71 12.12 3.01
CA ASP A 18 16.37 11.29 4.03
C ASP A 18 17.21 12.10 5.04
N GLU A 19 17.41 13.39 4.82
CA GLU A 19 18.06 14.29 5.79
C GLU A 19 17.06 14.90 6.79
N ILE A 20 15.77 14.77 6.56
CA ILE A 20 14.72 15.35 7.42
C ILE A 20 14.66 14.56 8.74
N SER A 21 14.94 15.22 9.86
CA SER A 21 15.08 14.56 11.16
C SER A 21 13.85 13.80 11.63
N VAL A 22 12.65 14.30 11.36
CA VAL A 22 11.39 13.64 11.74
C VAL A 22 11.15 12.35 10.95
N ILE A 23 11.66 12.26 9.71
CA ILE A 23 11.60 11.03 8.90
C ILE A 23 12.63 10.03 9.41
N LYS A 24 13.87 10.45 9.63
CA LYS A 24 14.92 9.59 10.20
C LYS A 24 14.53 8.98 11.54
N SER A 25 13.81 9.75 12.36
CA SER A 25 13.39 9.30 13.70
C SER A 25 12.12 8.47 13.71
N GLY A 26 11.54 8.14 12.55
CA GLY A 26 10.31 7.39 12.45
C GLY A 26 9.05 8.13 12.92
N LYS A 27 9.12 9.46 13.11
CA LYS A 27 7.95 10.26 13.53
C LYS A 27 7.09 10.74 12.37
N ALA A 28 7.55 10.53 11.15
CA ALA A 28 6.82 10.82 9.92
C ALA A 28 7.35 9.94 8.79
N TYR A 29 6.50 9.65 7.82
CA TYR A 29 6.88 8.96 6.59
C TYR A 29 6.30 9.67 5.37
N ILE A 30 6.91 9.42 4.22
CA ILE A 30 6.48 10.04 2.97
C ILE A 30 5.30 9.29 2.41
N THR A 31 4.26 10.02 2.08
CA THR A 31 3.10 9.47 1.39
C THR A 31 2.59 10.44 0.33
N ASP A 32 1.91 9.90 -0.66
CA ASP A 32 1.14 10.72 -1.60
C ASP A 32 -0.20 11.12 -0.95
N ALA A 33 -0.62 12.38 -1.15
CA ALA A 33 -1.89 12.87 -0.63
C ALA A 33 -3.10 12.05 -1.12
N SER A 34 -3.07 11.55 -2.37
CA SER A 34 -4.11 10.67 -2.89
C SER A 34 -4.09 9.30 -2.22
N SER A 35 -2.91 8.74 -1.96
CA SER A 35 -2.76 7.47 -1.24
C SER A 35 -3.31 7.55 0.18
N SER A 36 -3.17 8.70 0.84
CA SER A 36 -3.70 8.90 2.20
C SER A 36 -5.24 8.86 2.29
N MET A 37 -5.94 9.02 1.17
CA MET A 37 -7.40 8.91 1.16
C MET A 37 -7.90 7.52 1.57
N ILE A 38 -7.08 6.48 1.40
CA ILE A 38 -7.39 5.12 1.87
C ILE A 38 -7.78 5.14 3.34
N SER A 39 -7.07 5.89 4.19
CA SER A 39 -7.36 5.99 5.61
C SER A 39 -8.76 6.58 5.92
N LYS A 40 -9.38 7.29 4.97
CA LYS A 40 -10.73 7.84 5.11
C LYS A 40 -11.84 6.87 4.69
N LEU A 41 -11.50 5.88 3.87
CA LEU A 41 -12.45 4.90 3.37
C LEU A 41 -12.71 3.77 4.37
N ILE A 42 -11.79 3.60 5.34
CA ILE A 42 -11.78 2.47 6.25
C ILE A 42 -12.66 2.75 7.46
N GLU A 43 -13.60 1.84 7.73
CA GLU A 43 -14.25 1.76 9.03
C GLU A 43 -13.30 1.13 10.05
N THR A 44 -13.14 1.79 11.21
CA THR A 44 -12.10 1.39 12.20
C THR A 44 -12.61 0.48 13.31
N LYS A 45 -13.92 0.13 13.30
CA LYS A 45 -14.54 -0.63 14.39
C LYS A 45 -14.30 -2.13 14.23
N ASN A 46 -13.72 -2.74 15.27
CA ASN A 46 -13.56 -4.20 15.39
C ASN A 46 -12.68 -4.84 14.31
N ILE A 47 -11.74 -4.10 13.73
CA ILE A 47 -10.78 -4.64 12.76
C ILE A 47 -9.67 -5.39 13.50
N LYS A 48 -9.43 -6.64 13.14
CA LYS A 48 -8.39 -7.51 13.75
C LYS A 48 -7.37 -8.00 12.74
N LYS A 49 -7.75 -8.09 11.48
CA LYS A 49 -6.91 -8.66 10.42
C LYS A 49 -7.02 -7.85 9.14
N CYS A 50 -5.88 -7.35 8.68
CA CYS A 50 -5.74 -6.71 7.38
C CYS A 50 -4.71 -7.44 6.52
N VAL A 51 -4.92 -7.46 5.21
CA VAL A 51 -3.98 -8.00 4.22
C VAL A 51 -3.74 -6.96 3.14
N ASP A 52 -2.51 -6.48 3.04
CA ASP A 52 -2.04 -5.62 1.94
C ASP A 52 -1.25 -6.50 0.97
N VAL A 53 -1.81 -6.78 -0.19
CA VAL A 53 -1.32 -7.85 -1.08
C VAL A 53 -0.18 -7.44 -2.00
N CYS A 54 0.06 -6.13 -2.17
CA CYS A 54 1.17 -5.57 -2.97
C CYS A 54 1.79 -4.39 -2.23
N ALA A 55 2.27 -4.62 -1.00
CA ALA A 55 2.49 -3.60 0.01
C ALA A 55 3.71 -2.71 -0.22
N ALA A 56 4.75 -3.19 -0.90
CA ALA A 56 6.03 -2.46 -0.96
C ALA A 56 5.89 -1.05 -1.57
N PRO A 57 6.51 -0.04 -0.99
CA PRO A 57 7.47 -0.04 0.14
C PRO A 57 6.85 0.02 1.55
N GLY A 58 5.53 -0.16 1.73
CA GLY A 58 4.84 -0.21 3.01
C GLY A 58 3.94 1.00 3.32
N GLY A 59 3.97 2.06 2.53
CA GLY A 59 3.28 3.31 2.86
C GLY A 59 1.78 3.19 3.12
N LYS A 60 1.07 2.32 2.40
CA LYS A 60 -0.36 2.09 2.61
C LYS A 60 -0.63 1.21 3.83
N SER A 61 0.21 0.19 4.05
CA SER A 61 0.20 -0.59 5.30
C SER A 61 0.41 0.29 6.53
N PHE A 62 1.28 1.32 6.43
CA PHE A 62 1.53 2.26 7.54
C PHE A 62 0.30 3.14 7.82
N LEU A 63 -0.41 3.57 6.76
CA LEU A 63 -1.68 4.29 6.93
C LEU A 63 -2.74 3.43 7.65
N LEU A 64 -2.76 2.12 7.41
CA LEU A 64 -3.60 1.18 8.16
C LEU A 64 -3.15 1.09 9.62
N ALA A 65 -1.84 0.96 9.86
CA ALA A 65 -1.28 0.84 11.20
C ALA A 65 -1.53 2.08 12.07
N ASP A 66 -1.42 3.28 11.48
CA ASP A 66 -1.73 4.54 12.17
C ASP A 66 -3.21 4.68 12.54
N LYS A 67 -4.10 4.09 11.73
CA LYS A 67 -5.54 4.28 11.85
C LYS A 67 -6.22 3.24 12.73
N LEU A 68 -5.71 2.01 12.69
CA LEU A 68 -6.34 0.85 13.32
C LEU A 68 -5.79 0.59 14.73
N PRO A 69 -6.52 -0.16 15.56
CA PRO A 69 -6.01 -0.57 16.87
C PRO A 69 -4.66 -1.28 16.77
N SER A 70 -3.78 -1.05 17.73
CA SER A 70 -2.42 -1.63 17.75
C SER A 70 -2.39 -3.18 17.81
N ASP A 71 -3.49 -3.82 18.20
CA ASP A 71 -3.66 -5.27 18.19
C ASP A 71 -4.17 -5.83 16.85
N THR A 72 -4.44 -4.97 15.87
CA THR A 72 -4.77 -5.38 14.50
C THR A 72 -3.54 -5.94 13.80
N LYS A 73 -3.62 -7.17 13.30
CA LYS A 73 -2.55 -7.77 12.49
C LYS A 73 -2.65 -7.31 11.06
N ILE A 74 -1.58 -6.71 10.53
CA ILE A 74 -1.48 -6.22 9.16
C ILE A 74 -0.44 -7.03 8.41
N TYR A 75 -0.91 -7.98 7.59
CA TYR A 75 -0.05 -8.78 6.72
C TYR A 75 0.31 -7.93 5.50
N SER A 76 1.56 -7.51 5.43
CA SER A 76 2.07 -6.65 4.35
C SER A 76 2.89 -7.50 3.39
N CYS A 77 2.26 -7.88 2.29
CA CYS A 77 2.76 -8.89 1.37
C CYS A 77 3.36 -8.27 0.11
N ASP A 78 4.42 -8.86 -0.40
CA ASP A 78 4.92 -8.63 -1.76
C ASP A 78 5.59 -9.90 -2.29
N ILE A 79 5.69 -10.03 -3.61
CA ILE A 79 6.25 -11.22 -4.27
C ILE A 79 7.76 -11.34 -4.12
N SER A 80 8.47 -10.25 -3.86
CA SER A 80 9.92 -10.15 -3.85
C SER A 80 10.48 -10.04 -2.43
N ASP A 81 11.46 -10.88 -2.10
CA ASP A 81 12.20 -10.81 -0.83
C ASP A 81 12.79 -9.42 -0.57
N ASN A 82 13.42 -8.82 -1.58
CA ASN A 82 13.96 -7.46 -1.47
C ASN A 82 12.88 -6.43 -1.10
N LYS A 83 11.69 -6.54 -1.68
CA LYS A 83 10.58 -5.63 -1.38
C LYS A 83 10.02 -5.85 0.03
N VAL A 84 9.91 -7.11 0.46
CA VAL A 84 9.48 -7.46 1.82
C VAL A 84 10.49 -6.96 2.85
N ASN A 85 11.80 -7.03 2.56
CA ASN A 85 12.83 -6.47 3.44
C ASN A 85 12.70 -4.94 3.56
N ILE A 86 12.38 -4.22 2.47
CA ILE A 86 12.10 -2.78 2.51
C ILE A 86 10.90 -2.48 3.41
N ILE A 87 9.80 -3.26 3.31
CA ILE A 87 8.64 -3.09 4.20
C ILE A 87 9.06 -3.26 5.65
N LYS A 88 9.84 -4.31 5.95
CA LYS A 88 10.32 -4.63 7.30
C LYS A 88 11.19 -3.52 7.89
N GLU A 89 12.15 -3.03 7.11
CA GLU A 89 13.05 -1.94 7.53
C GLU A 89 12.26 -0.67 7.83
N ASN A 90 11.35 -0.28 6.91
CA ASN A 90 10.52 0.90 7.07
C ASN A 90 9.57 0.78 8.26
N ALA A 91 8.93 -0.38 8.47
CA ALA A 91 8.06 -0.62 9.62
C ALA A 91 8.84 -0.50 10.95
N ASN A 92 10.05 -1.04 11.00
CA ASN A 92 10.94 -0.93 12.18
C ASN A 92 11.32 0.53 12.47
N ILE A 93 11.66 1.32 11.44
CA ILE A 93 11.99 2.74 11.59
C ILE A 93 10.79 3.51 12.15
N GLN A 94 9.58 3.19 11.69
CA GLN A 94 8.34 3.85 12.13
C GLN A 94 7.80 3.31 13.47
N GLY A 95 8.35 2.21 13.99
CA GLY A 95 7.90 1.59 15.23
C GLY A 95 6.57 0.84 15.14
N PHE A 96 6.17 0.38 13.95
CA PHE A 96 4.94 -0.40 13.75
C PHE A 96 5.19 -1.88 14.08
N GLU A 97 4.76 -2.32 15.25
CA GLU A 97 4.92 -3.72 15.73
C GLU A 97 3.83 -4.65 15.17
N ASN A 98 2.71 -4.10 14.72
CA ASN A 98 1.55 -4.84 14.22
C ASN A 98 1.61 -5.12 12.71
N ILE A 99 2.64 -4.64 12.01
CA ILE A 99 2.91 -4.96 10.60
C ILE A 99 3.69 -6.28 10.54
N ILE A 100 3.21 -7.20 9.71
CA ILE A 100 3.80 -8.53 9.49
C ILE A 100 4.22 -8.63 8.03
N PRO A 101 5.48 -8.29 7.68
CA PRO A 101 5.96 -8.39 6.32
C PRO A 101 6.07 -9.86 5.89
N MET A 102 5.57 -10.19 4.68
CA MET A 102 5.56 -11.55 4.17
C MET A 102 5.81 -11.62 2.67
N ILE A 103 6.54 -12.67 2.24
CA ILE A 103 6.62 -13.02 0.84
C ILE A 103 5.36 -13.78 0.48
N ALA A 104 4.59 -13.25 -0.48
CA ALA A 104 3.41 -13.91 -1.02
C ALA A 104 3.16 -13.44 -2.46
N ASP A 105 2.77 -14.38 -3.31
CA ASP A 105 2.28 -14.07 -4.66
C ASP A 105 0.76 -13.87 -4.58
N ALA A 106 0.30 -12.66 -4.83
CA ALA A 106 -1.12 -12.31 -4.76
C ALA A 106 -2.00 -13.06 -5.78
N ARG A 107 -1.41 -13.73 -6.77
CA ARG A 107 -2.10 -14.63 -7.72
C ARG A 107 -2.37 -16.01 -7.15
N SER A 108 -1.65 -16.38 -6.10
CA SER A 108 -1.74 -17.69 -5.46
C SER A 108 -2.53 -17.63 -4.17
N PHE A 109 -3.54 -18.49 -4.05
CA PHE A 109 -4.37 -18.53 -2.86
C PHE A 109 -3.59 -19.06 -1.64
N ASP A 110 -3.70 -18.35 -0.51
CA ASP A 110 -3.13 -18.78 0.76
C ASP A 110 -4.19 -18.65 1.87
N GLU A 111 -4.59 -19.79 2.44
CA GLU A 111 -5.60 -19.87 3.49
C GLU A 111 -5.28 -19.02 4.73
N LYS A 112 -4.02 -18.69 4.95
CA LYS A 112 -3.59 -17.79 6.02
C LYS A 112 -4.27 -16.43 5.96
N PHE A 113 -4.65 -15.97 4.77
CA PHE A 113 -5.26 -14.65 4.57
C PHE A 113 -6.79 -14.65 4.64
N LEU A 114 -7.43 -15.82 4.75
CA LEU A 114 -8.88 -15.93 4.91
C LEU A 114 -9.38 -15.13 6.12
N ASP A 115 -10.65 -14.75 6.06
CA ASP A 115 -11.35 -14.00 7.10
C ASP A 115 -10.70 -12.64 7.44
N ALA A 116 -10.11 -11.98 6.44
CA ALA A 116 -9.61 -10.63 6.58
C ALA A 116 -10.75 -9.62 6.72
N ASP A 117 -10.64 -8.72 7.69
CA ASP A 117 -11.56 -7.59 7.85
C ASP A 117 -11.39 -6.59 6.70
N ILE A 118 -10.13 -6.37 6.29
CA ILE A 118 -9.76 -5.49 5.21
C ILE A 118 -8.73 -6.19 4.32
N VAL A 119 -8.98 -6.18 3.02
CA VAL A 119 -7.99 -6.54 2.00
C VAL A 119 -7.67 -5.29 1.20
N LEU A 120 -6.42 -4.88 1.21
CA LEU A 120 -5.92 -3.76 0.41
C LEU A 120 -5.18 -4.30 -0.82
N ALA A 121 -5.64 -3.88 -1.98
CA ALA A 121 -5.11 -4.27 -3.29
C ALA A 121 -4.64 -3.02 -4.06
N ASP A 122 -3.42 -2.53 -3.73
CA ASP A 122 -2.75 -1.48 -4.50
C ASP A 122 -1.94 -2.13 -5.61
N LEU A 123 -2.61 -2.43 -6.70
CA LEU A 123 -2.10 -3.36 -7.69
C LEU A 123 -1.07 -2.72 -8.64
N PRO A 124 -0.14 -3.52 -9.18
CA PRO A 124 0.79 -3.07 -10.21
C PRO A 124 0.05 -2.39 -11.35
N CYS A 125 0.52 -1.21 -11.75
CA CYS A 125 -0.08 -0.41 -12.80
C CYS A 125 0.99 0.21 -13.70
N SER A 126 0.59 0.85 -14.80
CA SER A 126 1.51 1.52 -15.73
C SER A 126 2.20 2.75 -15.13
N GLY A 127 1.66 3.31 -14.06
CA GLY A 127 2.21 4.49 -13.41
C GLY A 127 1.96 5.82 -14.14
N ILE A 128 1.15 5.85 -15.20
CA ILE A 128 0.91 7.08 -15.98
C ILE A 128 0.39 8.22 -15.09
N GLY A 129 -0.45 7.92 -14.11
CA GLY A 129 -0.98 8.93 -13.20
C GLY A 129 0.06 9.65 -12.34
N ILE A 130 1.28 9.09 -12.24
CA ILE A 130 2.39 9.67 -11.49
C ILE A 130 3.60 10.07 -12.36
N ILE A 131 3.40 10.17 -13.68
CA ILE A 131 4.47 10.49 -14.64
C ILE A 131 5.14 11.83 -14.33
N GLY A 132 4.40 12.79 -13.77
CA GLY A 132 4.95 14.07 -13.31
C GLY A 132 5.96 13.96 -12.16
N LYS A 133 5.88 12.88 -11.37
CA LYS A 133 6.79 12.57 -10.26
C LYS A 133 7.89 11.58 -10.65
N LYS A 134 7.62 10.73 -11.64
CA LYS A 134 8.52 9.70 -12.18
C LYS A 134 8.56 9.78 -13.70
N PRO A 135 9.27 10.74 -14.29
CA PRO A 135 9.27 10.98 -15.74
C PRO A 135 9.92 9.85 -16.55
N ASP A 136 10.69 8.96 -15.91
CA ASP A 136 11.26 7.76 -16.53
C ASP A 136 10.19 6.75 -16.99
N ILE A 137 8.99 6.82 -16.43
CA ILE A 137 7.86 5.96 -16.83
C ILE A 137 7.59 6.07 -18.33
N LYS A 138 7.64 7.28 -18.91
CA LYS A 138 7.38 7.50 -20.35
C LYS A 138 8.29 6.71 -21.30
N TYR A 139 9.47 6.29 -20.83
CA TYR A 139 10.43 5.53 -21.63
C TYR A 139 10.25 4.00 -21.51
N ARG A 140 9.41 3.56 -20.57
CA ARG A 140 9.15 2.13 -20.29
C ARG A 140 7.75 1.70 -20.73
N LEU A 141 6.94 2.64 -21.22
CA LEU A 141 5.57 2.36 -21.64
C LEU A 141 5.58 1.79 -23.06
N GLU A 142 5.09 0.57 -23.17
CA GLU A 142 4.78 -0.11 -24.42
C GLU A 142 3.29 -0.44 -24.41
N GLU A 143 2.63 -0.40 -25.59
CA GLU A 143 1.19 -0.63 -25.68
C GLU A 143 0.77 -2.00 -25.16
N ASP A 144 1.57 -3.03 -25.43
CA ASP A 144 1.31 -4.40 -24.96
C ASP A 144 1.36 -4.54 -23.43
N ASN A 145 2.05 -3.61 -22.73
CA ASN A 145 2.13 -3.63 -21.27
C ASN A 145 0.79 -3.29 -20.60
N PHE A 146 -0.09 -2.53 -21.24
CA PHE A 146 -1.40 -2.19 -20.65
C PHE A 146 -2.32 -3.40 -20.52
N ASN A 147 -2.38 -4.21 -21.58
CA ASN A 147 -3.21 -5.43 -21.59
C ASN A 147 -2.68 -6.47 -20.59
N SER A 148 -1.36 -6.64 -20.53
CA SER A 148 -0.74 -7.57 -19.58
C SER A 148 -0.94 -7.14 -18.12
N LEU A 149 -0.84 -5.83 -17.83
CA LEU A 149 -1.12 -5.29 -16.49
C LEU A 149 -2.59 -5.44 -16.11
N ALA A 150 -3.52 -5.18 -17.03
CA ALA A 150 -4.94 -5.37 -16.77
C ALA A 150 -5.28 -6.85 -16.49
N ALA A 151 -4.69 -7.78 -17.25
CA ALA A 151 -4.85 -9.21 -17.01
C ALA A 151 -4.29 -9.62 -15.64
N LEU A 152 -3.10 -9.13 -15.30
CA LEU A 152 -2.48 -9.38 -13.99
C LEU A 152 -3.33 -8.83 -12.84
N GLN A 153 -3.83 -7.61 -12.96
CA GLN A 153 -4.70 -7.01 -11.94
C GLN A 153 -5.98 -7.82 -11.74
N LYS A 154 -6.58 -8.29 -12.85
CA LYS A 154 -7.76 -9.14 -12.78
C LYS A 154 -7.45 -10.46 -12.09
N GLU A 155 -6.36 -11.14 -12.46
CA GLU A 155 -5.94 -12.40 -11.83
C GLU A 155 -5.75 -12.25 -10.32
N ILE A 156 -5.07 -11.17 -9.90
CA ILE A 156 -4.90 -10.87 -8.47
C ILE A 156 -6.25 -10.62 -7.80
N LEU A 157 -7.12 -9.78 -8.37
CA LEU A 157 -8.42 -9.46 -7.78
C LEU A 157 -9.32 -10.70 -7.65
N ASP A 158 -9.36 -11.56 -8.68
CA ASP A 158 -10.13 -12.81 -8.67
C ASP A 158 -9.69 -13.73 -7.51
N ASN A 159 -8.41 -13.69 -7.13
CA ASN A 159 -7.88 -14.46 -6.00
C ASN A 159 -8.17 -13.78 -4.66
N VAL A 160 -7.78 -12.51 -4.51
CA VAL A 160 -7.75 -11.84 -3.19
C VAL A 160 -9.13 -11.48 -2.67
N VAL A 161 -10.16 -11.41 -3.52
CA VAL A 161 -11.55 -11.26 -3.08
C VAL A 161 -11.98 -12.40 -2.15
N GLY A 162 -11.40 -13.60 -2.34
CA GLY A 162 -11.64 -14.76 -1.48
C GLY A 162 -11.08 -14.63 -0.06
N TYR A 163 -10.22 -13.67 0.21
CA TYR A 163 -9.67 -13.43 1.55
C TYR A 163 -10.61 -12.63 2.44
N VAL A 164 -11.50 -11.85 1.83
CA VAL A 164 -12.39 -10.94 2.57
C VAL A 164 -13.43 -11.72 3.34
N LYS A 165 -13.54 -11.49 4.63
CA LYS A 165 -14.60 -12.09 5.45
C LYS A 165 -15.98 -11.57 5.03
N LYS A 166 -17.05 -12.26 5.49
CA LYS A 166 -18.39 -11.70 5.38
C LYS A 166 -18.46 -10.33 6.09
N ASP A 167 -19.01 -9.34 5.40
CA ASP A 167 -19.10 -7.94 5.84
C ASP A 167 -17.72 -7.25 6.02
N GLY A 168 -16.66 -7.80 5.43
CA GLY A 168 -15.35 -7.15 5.32
C GLY A 168 -15.25 -6.25 4.10
N GLU A 169 -14.11 -5.59 3.93
CA GLU A 169 -13.86 -4.61 2.88
C GLU A 169 -12.71 -5.02 1.96
N LEU A 170 -12.92 -4.91 0.64
CA LEU A 170 -11.86 -4.92 -0.36
C LEU A 170 -11.63 -3.50 -0.87
N ILE A 171 -10.44 -2.98 -0.63
CA ILE A 171 -10.03 -1.66 -1.08
C ILE A 171 -9.08 -1.84 -2.27
N PHE A 172 -9.56 -1.49 -3.45
CA PHE A 172 -8.74 -1.47 -4.67
C PHE A 172 -8.21 -0.08 -4.94
N SER A 173 -6.92 0.02 -5.23
CA SER A 173 -6.28 1.26 -5.66
C SER A 173 -5.33 1.04 -6.83
N THR A 174 -5.20 2.08 -7.64
CA THR A 174 -4.25 2.12 -8.76
C THR A 174 -3.80 3.55 -8.99
N CYS A 175 -2.57 3.73 -9.44
CA CYS A 175 -2.03 5.04 -9.82
C CYS A 175 -2.28 5.38 -11.31
N THR A 176 -3.13 4.63 -11.99
CA THR A 176 -3.41 4.81 -13.42
C THR A 176 -4.88 4.61 -13.72
N LEU A 177 -5.46 5.53 -14.48
CA LEU A 177 -6.77 5.37 -15.12
C LEU A 177 -6.55 5.35 -16.63
N ASN A 178 -6.62 4.17 -17.23
CA ASN A 178 -6.65 3.99 -18.68
C ASN A 178 -8.09 3.69 -19.11
N ARG A 179 -8.50 4.28 -20.25
CA ARG A 179 -9.75 3.96 -20.93
C ARG A 179 -9.43 3.18 -22.17
#